data_4be814836203b205ebc433d6f5cde5a7
#
_entry.id   4be814836203b205ebc433d6f5cde5a7
#
_cell.length_a   1.000
_cell.length_b   1.000
_cell.length_c   1.000
_cell.angle_alpha   90.00
_cell.angle_beta   90.00
_cell.angle_gamma   90.00
#
_symmetry.space_group_name_H-M   'P 1'
#
loop_
_entity.id
_entity.type
_entity.pdbx_description
1 polymer ?
#
loop_
_entity_poly.entity_id
_entity_poly.type
_entity_poly.pdbx_seq_one_letter_code
_entity_poly.pdbx_strand_id
1 'polypeptide(L)'
;LSVFTFFYLLNRSMDSRSKLSWVIIIALFPIFGTALLYFSLADLGVRRLKKRLEDATVQASDYLSTDPEVADYLSQSDRQLQRLAYFLEHSPAQFPIYRDTEVTYFPLGDDMLPALLEDLKKAERYIFMEYFIIDEGIMWGEILAILEEKAKAGLDVRVMFDGMNEMTTLSYDYIERLHKVGIKAQAFSPVKPILSTYYNYRDHRKITVIDGQVAYTGGVNIADEYVNKRERFGHWKDTALRLDGSAVQTLKALFLTMWTVTGIEDKRDMEHYLQEKPQQRKSQGFVLPYGNSPSTYHKVAENVYLHLLNTSTNYVYIMTPYLILDDELVRAMTFAARRGVDVRIIMPGIPDKQYAFDIAT
;
A
#
# COMPACT_ATOMS: atom_id res chain seq x y z
N LEU A 1 10.58 -35.58 -17.54
CA LEU A 1 9.85 -34.34 -17.21
C LEU A 1 10.37 -33.74 -15.90
N SER A 2 10.35 -34.49 -14.81
CA SER A 2 10.76 -34.00 -13.46
C SER A 2 12.20 -33.49 -13.41
N VAL A 3 13.14 -34.09 -14.09
CA VAL A 3 14.54 -33.63 -14.16
C VAL A 3 14.64 -32.27 -14.85
N PHE A 4 13.95 -32.06 -15.98
CA PHE A 4 13.93 -30.77 -16.66
C PHE A 4 13.25 -29.69 -15.80
N THR A 5 12.16 -30.02 -15.13
CA THR A 5 11.45 -29.10 -14.22
C THR A 5 12.32 -28.74 -13.02
N PHE A 6 13.13 -29.67 -12.51
CA PHE A 6 14.09 -29.41 -11.45
C PHE A 6 15.15 -28.39 -11.88
N PHE A 7 15.79 -28.58 -13.03
CA PHE A 7 16.76 -27.60 -13.56
C PHE A 7 16.11 -26.26 -13.89
N TYR A 8 14.88 -26.26 -14.40
CA TYR A 8 14.11 -25.04 -14.62
C TYR A 8 13.88 -24.26 -13.31
N LEU A 9 13.50 -24.95 -12.22
CA LEU A 9 13.33 -24.33 -10.90
C LEU A 9 14.63 -23.77 -10.34
N LEU A 10 15.74 -24.48 -10.47
CA LEU A 10 17.05 -24.01 -9.99
C LEU A 10 17.46 -22.70 -10.64
N ASN A 11 17.24 -22.57 -11.94
CA ASN A 11 17.63 -21.40 -12.73
C ASN A 11 16.64 -20.22 -12.65
N ARG A 12 15.48 -20.41 -12.03
CA ARG A 12 14.48 -19.36 -11.90
C ARG A 12 14.77 -18.45 -10.73
N SER A 13 14.54 -17.12 -10.90
CA SER A 13 14.53 -16.16 -9.79
C SER A 13 13.29 -16.42 -8.92
N MET A 14 13.46 -17.17 -7.87
CA MET A 14 12.44 -17.56 -6.90
C MET A 14 13.08 -17.62 -5.54
N ASP A 15 12.33 -17.31 -4.49
CA ASP A 15 12.79 -17.52 -3.12
C ASP A 15 13.21 -18.97 -2.86
N SER A 16 14.31 -19.14 -2.12
CA SER A 16 14.92 -20.45 -1.87
C SER A 16 14.00 -21.42 -1.14
N ARG A 17 13.18 -20.93 -0.21
CA ARG A 17 12.20 -21.76 0.52
C ARG A 17 11.11 -22.26 -0.42
N SER A 18 10.61 -21.38 -1.30
CA SER A 18 9.62 -21.74 -2.34
C SER A 18 10.20 -22.76 -3.31
N LYS A 19 11.46 -22.59 -3.76
CA LYS A 19 12.14 -23.59 -4.60
C LYS A 19 12.19 -24.96 -3.93
N LEU A 20 12.61 -24.99 -2.66
CA LEU A 20 12.71 -26.24 -1.89
C LEU A 20 11.34 -26.93 -1.76
N SER A 21 10.29 -26.15 -1.42
CA SER A 21 8.93 -26.69 -1.33
C SER A 21 8.46 -27.31 -2.64
N TRP A 22 8.70 -26.65 -3.77
CA TRP A 22 8.36 -27.19 -5.09
C TRP A 22 9.18 -28.42 -5.44
N VAL A 23 10.47 -28.46 -5.11
CA VAL A 23 11.32 -29.63 -5.31
C VAL A 23 10.77 -30.83 -4.53
N ILE A 24 10.38 -30.65 -3.27
CA ILE A 24 9.78 -31.71 -2.44
C ILE A 24 8.46 -32.20 -3.06
N ILE A 25 7.57 -31.30 -3.45
CA ILE A 25 6.28 -31.67 -4.08
C ILE A 25 6.48 -32.45 -5.37
N ILE A 26 7.41 -32.03 -6.23
CA ILE A 26 7.73 -32.71 -7.48
C ILE A 26 8.42 -34.05 -7.24
N ALA A 27 9.25 -34.16 -6.21
CA ALA A 27 9.89 -35.44 -5.86
C ALA A 27 8.87 -36.48 -5.35
N LEU A 28 7.90 -36.05 -4.54
CA LEU A 28 6.84 -36.91 -4.00
C LEU A 28 5.76 -37.26 -5.06
N PHE A 29 5.40 -36.29 -5.89
CA PHE A 29 4.34 -36.40 -6.90
C PHE A 29 4.81 -35.90 -8.27
N PRO A 30 5.63 -36.64 -9.02
CA PRO A 30 6.33 -36.13 -10.21
C PRO A 30 5.44 -35.51 -11.27
N ILE A 31 4.34 -36.18 -11.62
CA ILE A 31 3.41 -35.72 -12.67
C ILE A 31 2.51 -34.61 -12.12
N PHE A 32 1.87 -34.85 -10.99
CA PHE A 32 0.95 -33.91 -10.38
C PHE A 32 1.67 -32.63 -9.89
N GLY A 33 2.78 -32.77 -9.20
CA GLY A 33 3.59 -31.62 -8.71
C GLY A 33 4.13 -30.77 -9.86
N THR A 34 4.56 -31.39 -10.96
CA THR A 34 4.96 -30.66 -12.16
C THR A 34 3.77 -29.92 -12.79
N ALA A 35 2.61 -30.57 -12.94
CA ALA A 35 1.40 -29.94 -13.47
C ALA A 35 0.95 -28.77 -12.57
N LEU A 36 0.96 -28.96 -11.26
CA LEU A 36 0.61 -27.95 -10.28
C LEU A 36 1.57 -26.74 -10.32
N LEU A 37 2.89 -26.99 -10.46
CA LEU A 37 3.87 -25.93 -10.66
C LEU A 37 3.55 -25.12 -11.91
N TYR A 38 3.38 -25.76 -13.07
CA TYR A 38 3.08 -25.05 -14.30
C TYR A 38 1.73 -24.34 -14.26
N PHE A 39 0.73 -24.91 -13.59
CA PHE A 39 -0.55 -24.23 -13.34
C PHE A 39 -0.35 -22.96 -12.49
N SER A 40 0.42 -23.05 -11.40
CA SER A 40 0.73 -21.89 -10.56
C SER A 40 1.53 -20.80 -11.28
N LEU A 41 2.35 -21.21 -12.26
CA LEU A 41 3.16 -20.30 -13.07
C LEU A 41 2.44 -19.76 -14.31
N ALA A 42 1.41 -20.44 -14.77
CA ALA A 42 0.68 -20.10 -16.00
C ALA A 42 -0.25 -18.89 -15.88
N ASP A 43 -0.48 -18.45 -14.69
CA ASP A 43 -1.29 -17.34 -14.16
C ASP A 43 -1.74 -16.27 -15.21
N LEU A 44 -2.58 -16.68 -16.15
CA LEU A 44 -2.98 -15.88 -17.33
C LEU A 44 -3.75 -14.61 -16.92
N GLY A 45 -4.52 -14.66 -15.84
CA GLY A 45 -5.27 -13.52 -15.31
C GLY A 45 -4.34 -12.45 -14.72
N VAL A 46 -3.35 -12.88 -13.97
CA VAL A 46 -2.38 -12.01 -13.32
C VAL A 46 -1.43 -11.35 -14.31
N ARG A 47 -1.05 -12.01 -15.40
CA ARG A 47 -0.18 -11.41 -16.42
C ARG A 47 -0.79 -10.15 -17.05
N ARG A 48 -2.10 -10.16 -17.32
CA ARG A 48 -2.79 -8.98 -17.87
C ARG A 48 -2.88 -7.86 -16.84
N LEU A 49 -3.25 -8.19 -15.61
CA LEU A 49 -3.27 -7.22 -14.51
C LEU A 49 -1.89 -6.62 -14.30
N LYS A 50 -0.86 -7.47 -14.21
CA LYS A 50 0.53 -7.04 -14.04
C LYS A 50 0.96 -6.07 -15.13
N LYS A 51 0.71 -6.40 -16.40
CA LYS A 51 1.04 -5.52 -17.51
C LYS A 51 0.28 -4.19 -17.44
N ARG A 52 -1.03 -4.21 -17.15
CA ARG A 52 -1.82 -2.97 -16.97
C ARG A 52 -1.26 -2.11 -15.82
N LEU A 53 -0.85 -2.75 -14.72
CA LEU A 53 -0.26 -2.06 -13.58
C LEU A 53 1.12 -1.46 -13.93
N GLU A 54 1.95 -2.19 -14.66
CA GLU A 54 3.24 -1.70 -15.16
C GLU A 54 3.04 -0.50 -16.10
N ASP A 55 2.16 -0.62 -17.09
CA ASP A 55 1.85 0.46 -18.04
C ASP A 55 1.32 1.71 -17.33
N ALA A 56 0.38 1.56 -16.37
CA ALA A 56 -0.18 2.67 -15.61
C ALA A 56 0.86 3.29 -14.65
N THR A 57 1.74 2.48 -14.07
CA THR A 57 2.82 2.95 -13.19
C THR A 57 3.83 3.79 -13.99
N VAL A 58 4.24 3.33 -15.17
CA VAL A 58 5.15 4.09 -16.05
C VAL A 58 4.50 5.42 -16.46
N GLN A 59 3.23 5.41 -16.85
CA GLN A 59 2.52 6.64 -17.19
C GLN A 59 2.43 7.63 -16.01
N ALA A 60 2.17 7.14 -14.80
CA ALA A 60 2.11 7.98 -13.60
C ALA A 60 3.49 8.55 -13.23
N SER A 61 4.57 7.80 -13.45
CA SER A 61 5.94 8.22 -13.13
C SER A 61 6.41 9.44 -13.95
N ASP A 62 5.87 9.69 -15.13
CA ASP A 62 6.17 10.87 -15.95
C ASP A 62 5.79 12.19 -15.24
N TYR A 63 4.90 12.13 -14.24
CA TYR A 63 4.44 13.26 -13.43
C TYR A 63 5.11 13.35 -12.05
N LEU A 64 6.03 12.43 -11.75
CA LEU A 64 6.77 12.34 -10.50
C LEU A 64 8.24 12.68 -10.75
N SER A 65 8.79 13.63 -9.99
CA SER A 65 10.20 13.99 -10.07
C SER A 65 10.69 14.62 -8.79
N THR A 66 11.91 14.29 -8.40
CA THR A 66 12.61 15.00 -7.33
C THR A 66 13.02 16.40 -7.81
N ASP A 67 12.85 17.40 -6.95
CA ASP A 67 13.37 18.73 -7.19
C ASP A 67 14.92 18.68 -7.21
N PRO A 68 15.59 19.17 -8.28
CA PRO A 68 17.04 19.17 -8.35
C PRO A 68 17.74 19.85 -7.15
N GLU A 69 17.15 20.93 -6.60
CA GLU A 69 17.69 21.59 -5.42
C GLU A 69 17.67 20.67 -4.18
N VAL A 70 16.64 19.83 -4.05
CA VAL A 70 16.56 18.83 -2.97
C VAL A 70 17.63 17.76 -3.17
N ALA A 71 17.83 17.27 -4.38
CA ALA A 71 18.85 16.27 -4.71
C ALA A 71 20.26 16.80 -4.38
N ASP A 72 20.56 18.04 -4.79
CA ASP A 72 21.84 18.71 -4.52
C ASP A 72 22.06 18.91 -3.01
N TYR A 73 21.07 19.39 -2.29
CA TYR A 73 21.14 19.53 -0.84
C TYR A 73 21.46 18.21 -0.13
N LEU A 74 20.76 17.13 -0.49
CA LEU A 74 20.98 15.81 0.12
C LEU A 74 22.37 15.25 -0.17
N SER A 75 22.91 15.52 -1.34
CA SER A 75 24.25 15.08 -1.73
C SER A 75 25.34 15.62 -0.79
N GLN A 76 25.10 16.78 -0.18
CA GLN A 76 26.03 17.48 0.69
C GLN A 76 25.72 17.27 2.19
N SER A 77 24.45 17.03 2.55
CA SER A 77 24.00 17.03 3.95
C SER A 77 23.75 15.63 4.53
N ASP A 78 23.17 14.70 3.76
CA ASP A 78 22.81 13.35 4.21
C ASP A 78 22.93 12.32 3.09
N ARG A 79 24.10 11.72 2.99
CA ARG A 79 24.39 10.69 1.99
C ARG A 79 23.55 9.41 2.14
N GLN A 80 23.08 9.09 3.35
CA GLN A 80 22.29 7.87 3.56
C GLN A 80 20.88 8.10 3.02
N LEU A 81 20.27 9.22 3.37
CA LEU A 81 18.97 9.60 2.81
C LEU A 81 19.04 9.79 1.29
N GLN A 82 20.12 10.41 0.78
CA GLN A 82 20.35 10.53 -0.66
C GLN A 82 20.34 9.18 -1.38
N ARG A 83 21.03 8.18 -0.84
CA ARG A 83 21.07 6.83 -1.45
C ARG A 83 19.72 6.13 -1.43
N LEU A 84 18.95 6.30 -0.35
CA LEU A 84 17.59 5.80 -0.27
C LEU A 84 16.67 6.49 -1.29
N ALA A 85 16.75 7.81 -1.37
CA ALA A 85 16.00 8.60 -2.35
C ALA A 85 16.36 8.17 -3.79
N TYR A 86 17.66 8.03 -4.09
CA TYR A 86 18.13 7.55 -5.39
C TYR A 86 17.57 6.16 -5.73
N PHE A 87 17.60 5.20 -4.78
CA PHE A 87 17.01 3.87 -4.99
C PHE A 87 15.52 3.94 -5.31
N LEU A 88 14.75 4.75 -4.59
CA LEU A 88 13.31 4.89 -4.78
C LEU A 88 12.96 5.62 -6.07
N GLU A 89 13.71 6.66 -6.43
CA GLU A 89 13.53 7.40 -7.68
C GLU A 89 13.88 6.55 -8.93
N HIS A 90 14.83 5.62 -8.80
CA HIS A 90 15.18 4.67 -9.86
C HIS A 90 14.41 3.34 -9.77
N SER A 91 13.42 3.26 -8.90
CA SER A 91 12.45 2.16 -8.90
C SER A 91 11.47 2.29 -10.09
N PRO A 92 10.75 1.23 -10.48
CA PRO A 92 9.82 1.29 -11.62
C PRO A 92 8.74 2.38 -11.50
N ALA A 93 8.37 2.78 -10.29
CA ALA A 93 7.37 3.81 -10.03
C ALA A 93 7.99 5.21 -9.82
N GLN A 94 9.31 5.31 -9.79
CA GLN A 94 10.07 6.57 -9.67
C GLN A 94 9.58 7.45 -8.52
N PHE A 95 9.61 6.93 -7.29
CA PHE A 95 9.16 7.65 -6.10
C PHE A 95 10.11 8.78 -5.71
N PRO A 96 9.72 10.06 -5.85
CA PRO A 96 10.59 11.19 -5.54
C PRO A 96 10.56 11.52 -4.03
N ILE A 97 11.60 12.24 -3.61
CA ILE A 97 11.67 12.85 -2.28
C ILE A 97 11.19 14.30 -2.35
N TYR A 98 10.42 14.72 -1.34
CA TYR A 98 9.84 16.05 -1.25
C TYR A 98 10.30 16.78 0.01
N ARG A 99 10.48 18.09 -0.09
CA ARG A 99 10.81 18.99 1.02
C ARG A 99 9.61 19.77 1.51
N ASP A 100 8.78 20.22 0.59
CA ASP A 100 7.74 21.22 0.82
C ASP A 100 6.39 20.56 1.17
N THR A 101 6.37 19.78 2.25
CA THR A 101 5.16 19.08 2.73
C THR A 101 5.08 19.15 4.24
N GLU A 102 4.00 19.69 4.74
CA GLU A 102 3.67 19.63 6.16
C GLU A 102 3.10 18.24 6.50
N VAL A 103 3.57 17.68 7.62
CA VAL A 103 3.17 16.35 8.07
C VAL A 103 2.56 16.44 9.45
N THR A 104 1.34 15.93 9.62
CA THR A 104 0.71 15.72 10.92
C THR A 104 0.65 14.22 11.21
N TYR A 105 1.23 13.81 12.33
CA TYR A 105 1.18 12.43 12.81
C TYR A 105 0.03 12.23 13.80
N PHE A 106 -0.78 11.21 13.58
CA PHE A 106 -1.83 10.77 14.49
C PHE A 106 -1.42 9.46 15.15
N PRO A 107 -1.25 9.44 16.47
CA PRO A 107 -0.88 8.23 17.21
C PRO A 107 -2.01 7.20 17.28
N LEU A 108 -3.26 7.62 17.05
CA LEU A 108 -4.47 6.79 17.07
C LEU A 108 -5.41 7.18 15.93
N GLY A 109 -6.23 6.22 15.50
CA GLY A 109 -7.30 6.48 14.54
C GLY A 109 -8.37 7.45 15.08
N ASP A 110 -8.57 7.44 16.40
CA ASP A 110 -9.46 8.38 17.12
C ASP A 110 -9.07 9.85 16.87
N ASP A 111 -7.77 10.12 16.84
CA ASP A 111 -7.24 11.46 16.59
C ASP A 111 -7.32 11.84 15.10
N MET A 112 -7.18 10.85 14.21
CA MET A 112 -7.23 11.05 12.77
C MET A 112 -8.65 11.38 12.28
N LEU A 113 -9.68 10.67 12.76
CA LEU A 113 -11.02 10.75 12.20
C LEU A 113 -11.61 12.17 12.21
N PRO A 114 -11.57 12.94 13.31
CA PRO A 114 -12.07 14.32 13.32
C PRO A 114 -11.38 15.21 12.28
N ALA A 115 -10.05 15.08 12.13
CA ALA A 115 -9.29 15.84 11.16
C ALA A 115 -9.66 15.46 9.71
N LEU A 116 -9.83 14.16 9.44
CA LEU A 116 -10.27 13.65 8.13
C LEU A 116 -11.66 14.19 7.78
N LEU A 117 -12.63 14.12 8.70
CA LEU A 117 -14.00 14.64 8.47
C LEU A 117 -14.00 16.15 8.21
N GLU A 118 -13.15 16.90 8.89
CA GLU A 118 -13.02 18.34 8.67
C GLU A 118 -12.45 18.64 7.26
N ASP A 119 -11.39 17.94 6.85
CA ASP A 119 -10.81 18.16 5.52
C ASP A 119 -11.73 17.68 4.39
N LEU A 120 -12.46 16.58 4.58
CA LEU A 120 -13.49 16.12 3.62
C LEU A 120 -14.59 17.19 3.41
N LYS A 121 -15.05 17.86 4.49
CA LYS A 121 -16.02 18.95 4.40
C LYS A 121 -15.50 20.16 3.63
N LYS A 122 -14.19 20.39 3.64
CA LYS A 122 -13.54 21.51 2.91
C LYS A 122 -13.28 21.20 1.43
N ALA A 123 -13.46 19.96 0.99
CA ALA A 123 -13.26 19.58 -0.41
C ALA A 123 -14.10 20.42 -1.37
N GLU A 124 -13.49 20.89 -2.46
CA GLU A 124 -14.10 21.76 -3.46
C GLU A 124 -14.16 21.15 -4.87
N ARG A 125 -13.32 20.14 -5.17
CA ARG A 125 -13.15 19.59 -6.53
C ARG A 125 -13.29 18.08 -6.61
N TYR A 126 -12.52 17.35 -5.82
CA TYR A 126 -12.53 15.90 -5.82
C TYR A 126 -12.07 15.26 -4.51
N ILE A 127 -12.58 14.07 -4.26
CA ILE A 127 -12.17 13.21 -3.14
C ILE A 127 -11.91 11.81 -3.68
N PHE A 128 -10.70 11.29 -3.44
CA PHE A 128 -10.31 9.93 -3.78
C PHE A 128 -10.00 9.14 -2.53
N MET A 129 -10.61 7.96 -2.38
CA MET A 129 -10.42 7.09 -1.22
C MET A 129 -10.12 5.65 -1.67
N GLU A 130 -9.04 5.06 -1.16
CA GLU A 130 -8.58 3.69 -1.41
C GLU A 130 -8.31 3.02 -0.08
N TYR A 131 -9.08 1.98 0.26
CA TYR A 131 -8.97 1.29 1.55
C TYR A 131 -9.09 -0.21 1.40
N PHE A 132 -8.29 -0.95 2.20
CA PHE A 132 -8.39 -2.40 2.24
C PHE A 132 -9.69 -2.87 2.88
N ILE A 133 -10.11 -2.25 3.99
CA ILE A 133 -11.38 -2.54 4.67
C ILE A 133 -12.25 -1.28 4.69
N ILE A 134 -13.51 -1.43 4.26
CA ILE A 134 -14.61 -0.54 4.56
C ILE A 134 -15.69 -1.39 5.22
N ASP A 135 -16.14 -1.01 6.42
CA ASP A 135 -17.22 -1.68 7.16
C ASP A 135 -18.34 -0.69 7.49
N GLU A 136 -19.59 -1.08 7.25
CA GLU A 136 -20.75 -0.25 7.59
C GLU A 136 -20.84 -0.07 9.12
N GLY A 137 -20.69 1.15 9.58
CA GLY A 137 -20.65 1.52 10.99
C GLY A 137 -20.71 3.04 11.18
N ILE A 138 -20.37 3.50 12.36
CA ILE A 138 -20.41 4.92 12.73
C ILE A 138 -19.38 5.71 11.89
N MET A 139 -18.13 5.24 11.87
CA MET A 139 -17.05 5.90 11.13
C MET A 139 -17.38 6.05 9.65
N TRP A 140 -17.78 4.94 9.00
CA TRP A 140 -18.13 5.00 7.58
C TRP A 140 -19.38 5.83 7.33
N GLY A 141 -20.40 5.76 8.21
CA GLY A 141 -21.63 6.56 8.07
C GLY A 141 -21.34 8.07 8.12
N GLU A 142 -20.46 8.52 9.02
CA GLU A 142 -20.03 9.93 9.10
C GLU A 142 -19.29 10.38 7.83
N ILE A 143 -18.38 9.53 7.30
CA ILE A 143 -17.65 9.80 6.07
C ILE A 143 -18.61 9.80 4.87
N LEU A 144 -19.43 8.76 4.72
CA LEU A 144 -20.34 8.59 3.58
C LEU A 144 -21.33 9.75 3.45
N ALA A 145 -21.86 10.25 4.57
CA ALA A 145 -22.75 11.40 4.56
C ALA A 145 -22.10 12.65 3.91
N ILE A 146 -20.81 12.89 4.21
CA ILE A 146 -20.06 13.99 3.58
C ILE A 146 -19.80 13.69 2.10
N LEU A 147 -19.39 12.46 1.76
CA LEU A 147 -19.14 12.07 0.37
C LEU A 147 -20.39 12.23 -0.51
N GLU A 148 -21.58 11.84 0.01
CA GLU A 148 -22.84 12.03 -0.69
C GLU A 148 -23.18 13.50 -0.90
N GLU A 149 -22.97 14.35 0.11
CA GLU A 149 -23.16 15.81 0.00
C GLU A 149 -22.26 16.39 -1.10
N LYS A 150 -20.97 16.00 -1.08
CA LYS A 150 -19.97 16.48 -2.06
C LYS A 150 -20.27 15.97 -3.47
N ALA A 151 -20.67 14.71 -3.63
CA ALA A 151 -21.07 14.15 -4.92
C ALA A 151 -22.32 14.86 -5.48
N LYS A 152 -23.34 15.13 -4.64
CA LYS A 152 -24.53 15.93 -5.02
C LYS A 152 -24.17 17.36 -5.40
N ALA A 153 -23.12 17.94 -4.82
CA ALA A 153 -22.59 19.25 -5.18
C ALA A 153 -21.78 19.25 -6.49
N GLY A 154 -21.55 18.07 -7.10
CA GLY A 154 -20.88 17.92 -8.39
C GLY A 154 -19.37 17.64 -8.31
N LEU A 155 -18.82 17.34 -7.12
CA LEU A 155 -17.42 16.94 -6.98
C LEU A 155 -17.20 15.53 -7.55
N ASP A 156 -15.99 15.26 -8.06
CA ASP A 156 -15.61 13.91 -8.44
C ASP A 156 -15.21 13.10 -7.20
N VAL A 157 -16.15 12.29 -6.70
CA VAL A 157 -15.95 11.44 -5.53
C VAL A 157 -15.71 10.00 -5.98
N ARG A 158 -14.55 9.45 -5.65
CA ARG A 158 -14.15 8.08 -6.00
C ARG A 158 -13.80 7.26 -4.76
N VAL A 159 -14.38 6.08 -4.66
CA VAL A 159 -14.12 5.14 -3.58
C VAL A 159 -13.69 3.80 -4.16
N MET A 160 -12.52 3.32 -3.75
CA MET A 160 -12.00 2.00 -4.11
C MET A 160 -11.73 1.19 -2.85
N PHE A 161 -12.08 -0.09 -2.89
CA PHE A 161 -11.83 -1.03 -1.80
C PHE A 161 -11.40 -2.39 -2.33
N ASP A 162 -10.76 -3.19 -1.46
CA ASP A 162 -10.43 -4.56 -1.84
C ASP A 162 -11.68 -5.43 -1.96
N GLY A 163 -11.74 -6.27 -2.99
CA GLY A 163 -12.90 -7.11 -3.26
C GLY A 163 -13.22 -8.16 -2.19
N MET A 164 -12.34 -8.36 -1.19
CA MET A 164 -12.69 -9.17 -0.01
C MET A 164 -13.84 -8.57 0.79
N ASN A 165 -14.02 -7.24 0.74
CA ASN A 165 -15.12 -6.58 1.46
C ASN A 165 -16.50 -7.06 1.00
N GLU A 166 -16.65 -7.38 -0.29
CA GLU A 166 -17.91 -7.92 -0.85
C GLU A 166 -18.31 -9.29 -0.23
N MET A 167 -17.36 -9.97 0.41
CA MET A 167 -17.61 -11.25 1.09
C MET A 167 -17.69 -11.12 2.60
N THR A 168 -17.23 -10.01 3.18
CA THR A 168 -17.00 -9.91 4.63
C THR A 168 -17.77 -8.77 5.31
N THR A 169 -17.76 -7.57 4.75
CA THR A 169 -18.22 -6.34 5.41
C THR A 169 -19.24 -5.55 4.62
N LEU A 170 -19.30 -5.72 3.29
CA LEU A 170 -20.19 -4.99 2.40
C LEU A 170 -21.13 -5.94 1.64
N SER A 171 -22.31 -5.45 1.24
CA SER A 171 -23.20 -6.21 0.37
C SER A 171 -22.72 -6.24 -1.06
N TYR A 172 -23.08 -7.26 -1.85
CA TYR A 172 -22.70 -7.37 -3.26
C TYR A 172 -23.20 -6.21 -4.15
N ASP A 173 -24.27 -5.56 -3.75
CA ASP A 173 -24.84 -4.40 -4.44
C ASP A 173 -24.26 -3.06 -3.98
N TYR A 174 -23.23 -3.09 -3.12
CA TYR A 174 -22.73 -1.88 -2.46
C TYR A 174 -22.18 -0.86 -3.46
N ILE A 175 -21.47 -1.31 -4.49
CA ILE A 175 -20.98 -0.45 -5.58
C ILE A 175 -22.17 0.27 -6.28
N GLU A 176 -23.26 -0.47 -6.58
CA GLU A 176 -24.45 0.12 -7.20
C GLU A 176 -25.12 1.13 -6.25
N ARG A 177 -25.13 0.87 -4.95
CA ARG A 177 -25.65 1.81 -3.93
C ARG A 177 -24.86 3.13 -3.94
N LEU A 178 -23.52 3.06 -3.99
CA LEU A 178 -22.65 4.23 -4.08
C LEU A 178 -22.88 5.00 -5.40
N HIS A 179 -23.00 4.28 -6.52
CA HIS A 179 -23.29 4.91 -7.81
C HIS A 179 -24.64 5.67 -7.83
N LYS A 180 -25.68 5.14 -7.16
CA LYS A 180 -26.99 5.80 -7.06
C LYS A 180 -26.94 7.15 -6.34
N VAL A 181 -25.99 7.36 -5.46
CA VAL A 181 -25.77 8.63 -4.76
C VAL A 181 -24.71 9.52 -5.40
N GLY A 182 -24.23 9.14 -6.61
CA GLY A 182 -23.28 9.93 -7.40
C GLY A 182 -21.80 9.67 -7.08
N ILE A 183 -21.51 8.70 -6.22
CA ILE A 183 -20.13 8.31 -5.88
C ILE A 183 -19.66 7.24 -6.87
N LYS A 184 -18.54 7.45 -7.54
CA LYS A 184 -17.90 6.44 -8.37
C LYS A 184 -17.21 5.42 -7.47
N ALA A 185 -17.54 4.14 -7.63
CA ALA A 185 -16.99 3.09 -6.78
C ALA A 185 -16.44 1.91 -7.59
N GLN A 186 -15.37 1.29 -7.10
CA GLN A 186 -14.75 0.12 -7.70
C GLN A 186 -14.22 -0.83 -6.62
N ALA A 187 -14.29 -2.15 -6.88
CA ALA A 187 -13.65 -3.17 -6.06
C ALA A 187 -12.40 -3.72 -6.77
N PHE A 188 -11.25 -3.66 -6.10
CA PHE A 188 -10.03 -4.29 -6.61
C PHE A 188 -10.08 -5.79 -6.41
N SER A 189 -9.81 -6.56 -7.48
CA SER A 189 -9.74 -8.03 -7.42
C SER A 189 -10.95 -8.68 -6.73
N PRO A 190 -12.19 -8.46 -7.23
CA PRO A 190 -13.38 -9.06 -6.65
C PRO A 190 -13.26 -10.58 -6.64
N VAL A 191 -13.70 -11.21 -5.56
CA VAL A 191 -13.59 -12.66 -5.38
C VAL A 191 -14.65 -13.36 -6.22
N LYS A 192 -14.21 -14.16 -7.18
CA LYS A 192 -15.10 -15.01 -8.03
C LYS A 192 -14.89 -16.47 -7.66
N PRO A 193 -15.90 -17.34 -7.71
CA PRO A 193 -15.78 -18.76 -7.36
C PRO A 193 -15.03 -19.57 -8.44
N ILE A 194 -13.81 -19.16 -8.79
CA ILE A 194 -12.94 -19.81 -9.78
C ILE A 194 -11.57 -20.01 -9.13
N LEU A 195 -10.98 -21.19 -9.24
CA LEU A 195 -9.61 -21.46 -8.82
C LEU A 195 -8.63 -20.59 -9.61
N SER A 196 -8.10 -19.55 -8.97
CA SER A 196 -7.12 -18.62 -9.54
C SER A 196 -6.16 -18.14 -8.48
N THR A 197 -4.87 -18.05 -8.80
CA THR A 197 -3.85 -17.43 -7.95
C THR A 197 -4.04 -15.89 -7.87
N TYR A 198 -4.90 -15.33 -8.72
CA TYR A 198 -5.30 -13.91 -8.72
C TYR A 198 -5.81 -13.44 -7.35
N TYR A 199 -6.43 -14.32 -6.55
CA TYR A 199 -6.94 -14.00 -5.22
C TYR A 199 -5.85 -13.70 -4.18
N ASN A 200 -4.59 -13.99 -4.47
CA ASN A 200 -3.46 -13.64 -3.61
C ASN A 200 -3.06 -12.16 -3.76
N TYR A 201 -3.51 -11.48 -4.82
CA TYR A 201 -3.25 -10.06 -5.03
C TYR A 201 -4.35 -9.27 -4.34
N ARG A 202 -3.98 -8.56 -3.27
CA ARG A 202 -4.87 -7.73 -2.47
C ARG A 202 -4.37 -6.31 -2.42
N ASP A 203 -5.30 -5.36 -2.38
CA ASP A 203 -5.00 -3.96 -2.19
C ASP A 203 -5.05 -3.62 -0.71
N HIS A 204 -3.88 -3.51 -0.07
CA HIS A 204 -3.78 -3.23 1.36
C HIS A 204 -3.49 -1.76 1.68
N ARG A 205 -3.62 -0.87 0.70
CA ARG A 205 -3.38 0.56 0.88
C ARG A 205 -4.50 1.21 1.66
N LYS A 206 -4.20 2.34 2.29
CA LYS A 206 -5.13 3.26 2.92
C LYS A 206 -4.71 4.65 2.48
N ILE A 207 -5.44 5.19 1.53
CA ILE A 207 -5.14 6.49 0.92
C ILE A 207 -6.43 7.30 0.83
N THR A 208 -6.42 8.54 1.32
CA THR A 208 -7.42 9.54 0.97
C THR A 208 -6.70 10.73 0.36
N VAL A 209 -7.16 11.22 -0.79
CA VAL A 209 -6.66 12.44 -1.44
C VAL A 209 -7.81 13.41 -1.59
N ILE A 210 -7.62 14.63 -1.14
CA ILE A 210 -8.62 15.71 -1.18
C ILE A 210 -8.05 16.87 -2.01
N ASP A 211 -8.70 17.19 -3.11
CA ASP A 211 -8.35 18.27 -4.05
C ASP A 211 -6.89 18.24 -4.54
N GLY A 212 -6.19 17.11 -4.36
CA GLY A 212 -4.78 16.96 -4.64
C GLY A 212 -3.84 17.81 -3.77
N GLN A 213 -4.35 18.39 -2.68
CA GLN A 213 -3.61 19.27 -1.77
C GLN A 213 -3.33 18.58 -0.42
N VAL A 214 -4.30 17.82 0.07
CA VAL A 214 -4.20 17.08 1.33
C VAL A 214 -4.34 15.60 1.05
N ALA A 215 -3.54 14.79 1.74
CA ALA A 215 -3.69 13.35 1.70
C ALA A 215 -3.52 12.72 3.09
N TYR A 216 -4.22 11.60 3.29
CA TYR A 216 -4.08 10.74 4.46
C TYR A 216 -3.57 9.37 4.05
N THR A 217 -2.68 8.80 4.86
CA THR A 217 -2.22 7.42 4.74
C THR A 217 -1.82 6.86 6.09
N GLY A 218 -1.72 5.54 6.21
CA GLY A 218 -1.34 4.86 7.45
C GLY A 218 -1.87 3.44 7.55
N GLY A 219 -2.08 2.97 8.77
CA GLY A 219 -2.63 1.65 9.04
C GLY A 219 -4.15 1.62 9.24
N VAL A 220 -4.77 2.77 9.54
CA VAL A 220 -6.19 2.89 9.87
C VAL A 220 -7.07 2.58 8.66
N ASN A 221 -7.90 1.53 8.74
CA ASN A 221 -8.98 1.27 7.79
C ASN A 221 -10.26 2.00 8.17
N ILE A 222 -11.27 1.92 7.32
CA ILE A 222 -12.58 2.54 7.56
C ILE A 222 -13.49 1.52 8.24
N ALA A 223 -13.30 1.34 9.54
CA ALA A 223 -14.17 0.51 10.38
C ALA A 223 -14.08 0.98 11.83
N ASP A 224 -15.15 0.77 12.59
CA ASP A 224 -15.35 1.31 13.93
C ASP A 224 -14.30 0.86 14.95
N GLU A 225 -13.72 -0.33 14.80
CA GLU A 225 -12.64 -0.81 15.66
C GLU A 225 -11.36 0.02 15.52
N TYR A 226 -11.02 0.53 14.32
CA TYR A 226 -9.81 1.32 14.10
C TYR A 226 -9.84 2.69 14.78
N VAL A 227 -11.01 3.16 15.16
CA VAL A 227 -11.25 4.42 15.88
C VAL A 227 -11.90 4.20 17.24
N ASN A 228 -11.78 3.00 17.77
CA ASN A 228 -12.25 2.59 19.10
C ASN A 228 -13.74 2.90 19.38
N LYS A 229 -14.58 3.03 18.35
CA LYS A 229 -16.04 3.13 18.47
C LYS A 229 -16.71 1.76 18.65
N ARG A 230 -15.97 0.69 18.35
CA ARG A 230 -16.34 -0.71 18.59
C ARG A 230 -15.14 -1.46 19.17
N GLU A 231 -15.25 -2.06 20.34
CA GLU A 231 -14.23 -2.94 20.86
C GLU A 231 -14.34 -4.33 20.23
N ARG A 232 -13.26 -4.79 19.60
CA ARG A 232 -13.19 -6.10 18.95
C ARG A 232 -12.06 -6.97 19.51
N PHE A 233 -10.88 -6.40 19.71
CA PHE A 233 -9.67 -7.06 20.23
C PHE A 233 -8.98 -6.19 21.30
N GLY A 234 -9.76 -5.53 22.17
CA GLY A 234 -9.29 -4.52 23.10
C GLY A 234 -9.13 -3.16 22.42
N HIS A 235 -8.43 -2.23 23.08
CA HIS A 235 -8.17 -0.90 22.53
C HIS A 235 -7.27 -1.00 21.29
N TRP A 236 -7.77 -0.53 20.15
CA TRP A 236 -7.06 -0.59 18.89
C TRP A 236 -6.03 0.53 18.78
N LYS A 237 -4.79 0.14 18.47
CA LYS A 237 -3.69 1.07 18.26
C LYS A 237 -3.23 0.98 16.81
N ASP A 238 -3.60 1.98 16.04
CA ASP A 238 -3.11 2.18 14.69
C ASP A 238 -2.75 3.65 14.45
N THR A 239 -1.94 3.94 13.45
CA THR A 239 -1.41 5.27 13.22
C THR A 239 -1.77 5.78 11.84
N ALA A 240 -1.81 7.10 11.70
CA ALA A 240 -2.01 7.74 10.41
C ALA A 240 -1.14 8.99 10.26
N LEU A 241 -0.94 9.38 9.02
CA LEU A 241 -0.30 10.62 8.62
C LEU A 241 -1.26 11.45 7.77
N ARG A 242 -1.30 12.75 8.01
CA ARG A 242 -1.85 13.75 7.12
C ARG A 242 -0.71 14.49 6.45
N LEU A 243 -0.73 14.55 5.14
CA LEU A 243 0.22 15.30 4.31
C LEU A 243 -0.49 16.50 3.69
N ASP A 244 0.14 17.67 3.72
CA ASP A 244 -0.33 18.88 3.04
C ASP A 244 0.86 19.47 2.27
N GLY A 245 0.82 19.40 0.95
CA GLY A 245 1.91 19.88 0.11
C GLY A 245 2.39 18.88 -0.96
N SER A 246 3.61 19.07 -1.44
CA SER A 246 4.14 18.43 -2.64
C SER A 246 4.10 16.90 -2.63
N ALA A 247 4.29 16.25 -1.49
CA ALA A 247 4.29 14.78 -1.37
C ALA A 247 2.91 14.13 -1.64
N VAL A 248 1.82 14.89 -1.60
CA VAL A 248 0.47 14.43 -1.98
C VAL A 248 0.44 13.95 -3.42
N GLN A 249 1.32 14.47 -4.29
CA GLN A 249 1.42 14.05 -5.69
C GLN A 249 1.67 12.54 -5.83
N THR A 250 2.56 11.96 -5.00
CA THR A 250 2.83 10.52 -5.05
C THR A 250 1.62 9.69 -4.59
N LEU A 251 0.93 10.09 -3.51
CA LEU A 251 -0.26 9.37 -3.05
C LEU A 251 -1.40 9.45 -4.07
N LYS A 252 -1.57 10.61 -4.72
CA LYS A 252 -2.51 10.81 -5.83
C LYS A 252 -2.17 9.90 -7.02
N ALA A 253 -0.88 9.79 -7.39
CA ALA A 253 -0.42 8.91 -8.46
C ALA A 253 -0.65 7.43 -8.13
N LEU A 254 -0.41 7.02 -6.89
CA LEU A 254 -0.68 5.66 -6.42
C LEU A 254 -2.17 5.30 -6.52
N PHE A 255 -3.06 6.17 -6.05
CA PHE A 255 -4.51 5.98 -6.18
C PHE A 255 -4.93 5.88 -7.65
N LEU A 256 -4.54 6.84 -8.48
CA LEU A 256 -4.97 6.91 -9.89
C LEU A 256 -4.44 5.71 -10.70
N THR A 257 -3.24 5.22 -10.39
CA THR A 257 -2.70 3.99 -10.99
C THR A 257 -3.61 2.81 -10.70
N MET A 258 -4.01 2.59 -9.45
CA MET A 258 -4.90 1.50 -9.06
C MET A 258 -6.31 1.67 -9.61
N TRP A 259 -6.83 2.89 -9.61
CA TRP A 259 -8.12 3.23 -10.19
C TRP A 259 -8.20 2.87 -11.67
N THR A 260 -7.19 3.28 -12.45
CA THR A 260 -7.09 3.00 -13.90
C THR A 260 -6.96 1.50 -14.19
N VAL A 261 -6.22 0.77 -13.36
CA VAL A 261 -6.02 -0.68 -13.53
C VAL A 261 -7.28 -1.47 -13.22
N THR A 262 -8.05 -1.04 -12.23
CA THR A 262 -9.27 -1.72 -11.76
C THR A 262 -10.45 -1.41 -12.68
N GLY A 263 -10.57 -0.18 -13.18
CA GLY A 263 -11.69 0.31 -13.99
C GLY A 263 -11.52 0.10 -15.50
N ILE A 264 -12.48 0.68 -16.23
CA ILE A 264 -12.51 0.76 -17.71
C ILE A 264 -12.10 2.17 -18.18
N GLU A 265 -11.75 3.04 -17.23
CA GLU A 265 -11.52 4.46 -17.51
C GLU A 265 -10.33 4.74 -18.43
N ASP A 266 -10.41 5.85 -19.15
CA ASP A 266 -9.41 6.29 -20.13
C ASP A 266 -8.13 6.77 -19.40
N LYS A 267 -6.97 6.47 -19.97
CA LYS A 267 -5.67 6.98 -19.52
C LYS A 267 -5.61 8.51 -19.39
N ARG A 268 -6.39 9.24 -20.18
CA ARG A 268 -6.51 10.70 -20.12
C ARG A 268 -7.08 11.22 -18.81
N ASP A 269 -7.90 10.42 -18.13
CA ASP A 269 -8.43 10.76 -16.81
C ASP A 269 -7.30 10.87 -15.76
N MET A 270 -6.39 9.90 -15.73
CA MET A 270 -5.21 9.93 -14.85
C MET A 270 -4.32 11.15 -15.13
N GLU A 271 -4.03 11.43 -16.40
CA GLU A 271 -3.21 12.58 -16.82
C GLU A 271 -3.81 13.90 -16.36
N HIS A 272 -5.12 14.07 -16.50
CA HIS A 272 -5.83 15.28 -16.08
C HIS A 272 -5.52 15.65 -14.63
N TYR A 273 -5.61 14.68 -13.70
CA TYR A 273 -5.34 14.94 -12.29
C TYR A 273 -3.85 15.05 -11.95
N LEU A 274 -2.97 14.31 -12.66
CA LEU A 274 -1.53 14.32 -12.38
C LEU A 274 -0.81 15.57 -12.90
N GLN A 275 -1.35 16.24 -13.92
CA GLN A 275 -0.78 17.51 -14.41
C GLN A 275 -0.85 18.61 -13.34
N GLU A 276 -1.87 18.57 -12.50
CA GLU A 276 -2.01 19.52 -11.41
C GLU A 276 -1.08 19.16 -10.25
N LYS A 277 -0.17 20.07 -9.91
CA LYS A 277 0.75 19.90 -8.79
C LYS A 277 0.15 20.46 -7.49
N PRO A 278 0.38 19.81 -6.34
CA PRO A 278 0.02 20.37 -5.04
C PRO A 278 0.75 21.69 -4.77
N GLN A 279 0.16 22.54 -3.95
CA GLN A 279 0.83 23.75 -3.46
C GLN A 279 1.94 23.35 -2.49
N GLN A 280 3.08 24.02 -2.60
CA GLN A 280 4.20 23.86 -1.68
C GLN A 280 3.87 24.44 -0.30
N ARG A 281 4.29 23.73 0.74
CA ARG A 281 4.18 24.19 2.13
C ARG A 281 5.55 24.38 2.74
N LYS A 282 5.74 25.45 3.52
CA LYS A 282 6.96 25.59 4.30
C LYS A 282 6.98 24.55 5.41
N SER A 283 7.91 23.60 5.30
CA SER A 283 8.11 22.56 6.29
C SER A 283 9.59 22.31 6.56
N GLN A 284 9.88 21.58 7.63
CA GLN A 284 11.22 21.09 7.91
C GLN A 284 11.29 19.59 7.60
N GLY A 285 12.45 19.16 7.11
CA GLY A 285 12.69 17.76 6.80
C GLY A 285 12.20 17.35 5.40
N PHE A 286 12.09 16.03 5.20
CA PHE A 286 11.78 15.43 3.92
C PHE A 286 10.70 14.39 4.05
N VAL A 287 9.88 14.24 3.01
CA VAL A 287 8.83 13.23 2.88
C VAL A 287 9.11 12.40 1.65
N LEU A 288 9.11 11.08 1.81
CA LEU A 288 9.44 10.12 0.76
C LEU A 288 8.34 9.04 0.69
N PRO A 289 7.17 9.36 0.10
CA PRO A 289 6.11 8.39 -0.04
C PRO A 289 6.47 7.36 -1.10
N TYR A 290 6.17 6.10 -0.83
CA TYR A 290 6.38 5.02 -1.80
C TYR A 290 5.28 3.97 -1.68
N GLY A 291 5.07 3.22 -2.75
CA GLY A 291 4.17 2.08 -2.78
C GLY A 291 4.91 0.78 -3.03
N ASN A 292 4.40 -0.31 -2.49
CA ASN A 292 4.90 -1.65 -2.78
C ASN A 292 3.92 -2.38 -3.71
N SER A 293 4.46 -3.20 -4.61
CA SER A 293 3.66 -4.02 -5.51
C SER A 293 4.31 -5.39 -5.72
N PRO A 294 3.56 -6.49 -5.64
CA PRO A 294 4.08 -7.82 -5.91
C PRO A 294 4.47 -8.02 -7.38
N SER A 295 4.09 -7.09 -8.27
CA SER A 295 4.43 -7.15 -9.68
C SER A 295 5.86 -6.76 -9.98
N THR A 296 6.53 -6.05 -9.06
CA THR A 296 7.89 -5.58 -9.23
C THR A 296 8.90 -6.50 -8.55
N TYR A 297 9.99 -6.85 -9.24
CA TYR A 297 11.11 -7.62 -8.68
C TYR A 297 11.93 -6.82 -7.65
N HIS A 298 11.69 -5.53 -7.52
CA HIS A 298 12.56 -4.62 -6.77
C HIS A 298 12.35 -4.66 -5.25
N LYS A 299 11.34 -5.40 -4.73
CA LYS A 299 11.08 -5.53 -3.29
C LYS A 299 11.24 -4.19 -2.54
N VAL A 300 10.57 -3.14 -3.04
CA VAL A 300 10.80 -1.74 -2.62
C VAL A 300 10.72 -1.59 -1.10
N ALA A 301 9.64 -2.03 -0.47
CA ALA A 301 9.45 -1.90 0.98
C ALA A 301 10.50 -2.68 1.78
N GLU A 302 10.82 -3.91 1.37
CA GLU A 302 11.84 -4.75 2.02
C GLU A 302 13.21 -4.07 1.99
N ASN A 303 13.60 -3.52 0.83
CA ASN A 303 14.87 -2.80 0.70
C ASN A 303 14.92 -1.50 1.53
N VAL A 304 13.78 -0.79 1.68
CA VAL A 304 13.69 0.37 2.59
C VAL A 304 13.93 -0.08 4.04
N TYR A 305 13.28 -1.17 4.49
CA TYR A 305 13.49 -1.70 5.84
C TYR A 305 14.93 -2.17 6.07
N LEU A 306 15.51 -2.88 5.10
CA LEU A 306 16.91 -3.29 5.16
C LEU A 306 17.86 -2.09 5.22
N HIS A 307 17.58 -1.03 4.44
CA HIS A 307 18.36 0.21 4.48
C HIS A 307 18.30 0.83 5.88
N LEU A 308 17.11 1.01 6.45
CA LEU A 308 16.94 1.59 7.80
C LEU A 308 17.68 0.76 8.87
N LEU A 309 17.58 -0.56 8.84
CA LEU A 309 18.25 -1.46 9.76
C LEU A 309 19.78 -1.39 9.62
N ASN A 310 20.29 -1.31 8.39
CA ASN A 310 21.73 -1.30 8.12
C ASN A 310 22.39 0.05 8.41
N THR A 311 21.65 1.15 8.28
CA THR A 311 22.17 2.52 8.46
C THR A 311 21.91 3.09 9.85
N SER A 312 21.02 2.48 10.63
CA SER A 312 20.75 2.91 12.01
C SER A 312 22.00 2.87 12.89
N THR A 313 22.16 3.89 13.74
CA THR A 313 23.31 4.03 14.65
C THR A 313 22.93 3.98 16.12
N ASN A 314 21.72 4.46 16.47
CA ASN A 314 21.29 4.62 17.86
C ASN A 314 20.18 3.63 18.22
N TYR A 315 19.05 3.66 17.48
CA TYR A 315 17.91 2.79 17.75
C TYR A 315 17.10 2.48 16.49
N VAL A 316 16.37 1.36 16.54
CA VAL A 316 15.30 0.99 15.59
C VAL A 316 14.14 0.44 16.40
N TYR A 317 12.99 1.10 16.32
CA TYR A 317 11.77 0.67 16.98
C TYR A 317 10.75 0.26 15.92
N ILE A 318 10.26 -0.97 16.03
CA ILE A 318 9.34 -1.59 15.07
C ILE A 318 8.05 -1.91 15.79
N MET A 319 6.93 -1.40 15.28
CA MET A 319 5.60 -1.78 15.72
C MET A 319 4.89 -2.50 14.58
N THR A 320 4.45 -3.73 14.80
CA THR A 320 3.81 -4.54 13.77
C THR A 320 2.81 -5.52 14.38
N PRO A 321 1.64 -5.73 13.75
CA PRO A 321 0.69 -6.75 14.21
C PRO A 321 1.16 -8.18 13.90
N TYR A 322 1.98 -8.37 12.87
CA TYR A 322 2.44 -9.69 12.41
C TYR A 322 3.94 -9.66 12.13
N LEU A 323 4.72 -10.34 12.96
CA LEU A 323 6.17 -10.43 12.82
C LEU A 323 6.55 -11.68 12.01
N ILE A 324 6.13 -11.72 10.75
CA ILE A 324 6.48 -12.82 9.81
C ILE A 324 7.68 -12.37 9.00
N LEU A 325 8.87 -12.79 9.40
CA LEU A 325 10.15 -12.33 8.87
C LEU A 325 10.77 -13.38 7.94
N ASP A 326 11.47 -12.92 6.93
CA ASP A 326 12.42 -13.72 6.19
C ASP A 326 13.81 -13.70 6.85
N ASP A 327 14.71 -14.55 6.33
CA ASP A 327 16.08 -14.69 6.90
C ASP A 327 16.90 -13.41 6.73
N GLU A 328 16.61 -12.57 5.73
CA GLU A 328 17.32 -11.33 5.44
C GLU A 328 17.01 -10.28 6.50
N LEU A 329 15.74 -10.08 6.83
CA LEU A 329 15.29 -9.14 7.86
C LEU A 329 15.73 -9.60 9.26
N VAL A 330 15.61 -10.91 9.58
CA VAL A 330 16.12 -11.47 10.86
C VAL A 330 17.61 -11.20 11.01
N ARG A 331 18.39 -11.42 9.96
CA ARG A 331 19.84 -11.18 9.97
C ARG A 331 20.16 -9.69 10.14
N ALA A 332 19.45 -8.81 9.42
CA ALA A 332 19.67 -7.37 9.51
C ALA A 332 19.35 -6.83 10.90
N MET A 333 18.25 -7.24 11.52
CA MET A 333 17.88 -6.84 12.90
C MET A 333 18.89 -7.38 13.92
N THR A 334 19.25 -8.66 13.80
CA THR A 334 20.26 -9.26 14.69
C THR A 334 21.61 -8.57 14.57
N PHE A 335 22.02 -8.23 13.35
CA PHE A 335 23.26 -7.51 13.12
C PHE A 335 23.21 -6.08 13.67
N ALA A 336 22.09 -5.35 13.50
CA ALA A 336 21.91 -4.03 14.08
C ALA A 336 22.05 -4.08 15.62
N ALA A 337 21.37 -5.02 16.28
CA ALA A 337 21.49 -5.20 17.74
C ALA A 337 22.92 -5.53 18.17
N ARG A 338 23.61 -6.42 17.44
CA ARG A 338 25.04 -6.77 17.74
C ARG A 338 26.01 -5.62 17.50
N ARG A 339 25.66 -4.63 16.69
CA ARG A 339 26.43 -3.39 16.52
C ARG A 339 26.18 -2.37 17.66
N GLY A 340 25.32 -2.69 18.61
CA GLY A 340 24.98 -1.79 19.73
C GLY A 340 23.78 -0.88 19.47
N VAL A 341 23.03 -1.09 18.39
CA VAL A 341 21.78 -0.38 18.13
C VAL A 341 20.68 -0.91 19.07
N ASP A 342 19.92 -0.03 19.70
CA ASP A 342 18.75 -0.41 20.52
C ASP A 342 17.59 -0.83 19.60
N VAL A 343 17.42 -2.13 19.41
CA VAL A 343 16.37 -2.71 18.55
C VAL A 343 15.20 -3.15 19.42
N ARG A 344 14.03 -2.54 19.23
CA ARG A 344 12.79 -2.88 19.96
C ARG A 344 11.68 -3.23 19.01
N ILE A 345 10.94 -4.31 19.35
CA ILE A 345 9.80 -4.79 18.59
C ILE A 345 8.59 -4.78 19.52
N ILE A 346 7.50 -4.15 19.05
CA ILE A 346 6.24 -4.06 19.77
C ILE A 346 5.18 -4.81 18.96
N MET A 347 4.55 -5.80 19.58
CA MET A 347 3.49 -6.61 19.00
C MET A 347 2.21 -6.47 19.85
N PRO A 348 1.00 -6.73 19.27
CA PRO A 348 -0.24 -6.73 20.04
C PRO A 348 -0.23 -7.76 21.17
N GLY A 349 -0.75 -7.39 22.34
CA GLY A 349 -0.96 -8.33 23.44
C GLY A 349 -2.15 -9.26 23.21
N ILE A 350 -3.14 -8.83 22.41
CA ILE A 350 -4.31 -9.62 22.00
C ILE A 350 -4.25 -9.79 20.49
N PRO A 351 -3.91 -11.00 19.96
CA PRO A 351 -3.82 -11.23 18.51
C PRO A 351 -5.22 -11.27 17.88
N ASP A 352 -5.37 -10.57 16.75
CA ASP A 352 -6.58 -10.66 15.92
C ASP A 352 -6.58 -11.93 15.03
N LYS A 353 -5.40 -12.49 14.75
CA LYS A 353 -5.18 -13.73 13.98
C LYS A 353 -4.18 -14.64 14.71
N GLN A 354 -4.69 -15.58 15.46
CA GLN A 354 -3.87 -16.49 16.28
C GLN A 354 -2.78 -17.18 15.45
N TYR A 355 -3.12 -17.70 14.25
CA TYR A 355 -2.15 -18.40 13.41
C TYR A 355 -0.96 -17.53 12.97
N ALA A 356 -1.19 -16.24 12.74
CA ALA A 356 -0.11 -15.32 12.36
C ALA A 356 0.79 -14.99 13.54
N PHE A 357 0.21 -14.96 14.74
CA PHE A 357 0.95 -14.77 15.99
C PHE A 357 1.80 -16.00 16.32
N ASP A 358 1.25 -17.21 16.16
CA ASP A 358 1.94 -18.48 16.40
C ASP A 358 3.14 -18.70 15.45
N ILE A 359 3.09 -18.14 14.22
CA ILE A 359 4.23 -18.17 13.28
C ILE A 359 5.34 -17.19 13.71
N ALA A 360 4.99 -16.13 14.42
CA ALA A 360 5.91 -15.07 14.84
C ALA A 360 6.68 -15.41 16.13
N THR A 361 6.27 -16.44 16.86
CA THR A 361 6.90 -16.95 18.09
C THR A 361 7.73 -18.19 17.83
#